data_0718c51fb7c29999c23a67acd564ac8b
#
_entry.id   0718c51fb7c29999c23a67acd564ac8b
#
_cell.length_a   1.000
_cell.length_b   1.000
_cell.length_c   1.000
_cell.angle_alpha   90.00
_cell.angle_beta   90.00
_cell.angle_gamma   90.00
#
_symmetry.space_group_name_H-M   'P 1'
#
loop_
_entity.id
_entity.type
_entity.pdbx_description
1 polymer ?
#
loop_
_entity_poly.entity_id
_entity_poly.type
_entity_poly.pdbx_seq_one_letter_code
_entity_poly.pdbx_strand_id
1 'polypeptide(L)'
;MIYIADSSLFIIGKRIEGNIITVPSVVDEIRDEISRTILELMNVRIEPPLQSLIREVTTQARATRDSEELSKTDIDLLAKALEYTRNEETKLISDDYAVQNTAIHLGIKVMPVGQKKIRDVLLWEKFCIGCKRRFPKGEDCPVCGTPLKKMRKK
;
A
#
# COMPACT_ATOMS: atom_id res chain seq x y z
N MET A 1 -20.40 1.32 -4.89
CA MET A 1 -18.93 1.23 -4.91
C MET A 1 -18.35 1.73 -3.60
N ILE A 2 -17.49 0.94 -2.97
CA ILE A 2 -16.78 1.31 -1.76
C ILE A 2 -15.36 1.72 -2.14
N TYR A 3 -14.88 2.83 -1.57
CA TYR A 3 -13.51 3.30 -1.73
C TYR A 3 -12.82 3.32 -0.38
N ILE A 4 -11.70 2.62 -0.28
CA ILE A 4 -10.83 2.66 0.90
C ILE A 4 -9.71 3.63 0.57
N ALA A 5 -9.63 4.73 1.31
CA ALA A 5 -8.79 5.87 0.93
C ALA A 5 -7.57 6.03 1.83
N ASP A 6 -6.40 6.12 1.20
CA ASP A 6 -5.16 6.57 1.79
C ASP A 6 -5.14 8.10 1.89
N SER A 7 -4.17 8.64 2.62
CA SER A 7 -3.98 10.08 2.81
C SER A 7 -3.84 10.86 1.50
N SER A 8 -3.30 10.24 0.45
CA SER A 8 -3.09 10.88 -0.85
C SER A 8 -4.37 11.47 -1.43
N LEU A 9 -5.52 10.84 -1.23
CA LEU A 9 -6.81 11.35 -1.70
C LEU A 9 -7.12 12.73 -1.07
N PHE A 10 -6.86 12.88 0.22
CA PHE A 10 -7.17 14.10 0.97
C PHE A 10 -6.13 15.20 0.74
N ILE A 11 -4.86 14.80 0.56
CA ILE A 11 -3.78 15.74 0.26
C ILE A 11 -3.97 16.35 -1.13
N ILE A 12 -4.29 15.54 -2.12
CA ILE A 12 -4.54 15.99 -3.50
C ILE A 12 -5.91 16.67 -3.61
N GLY A 13 -6.89 16.22 -2.82
CA GLY A 13 -8.23 16.79 -2.80
C GLY A 13 -9.09 16.39 -4.00
N LYS A 14 -8.83 15.24 -4.60
CA LYS A 14 -9.62 14.75 -5.73
C LYS A 14 -11.01 14.33 -5.26
N ARG A 15 -12.04 14.85 -5.91
CA ARG A 15 -13.42 14.49 -5.61
C ARG A 15 -13.75 13.11 -6.20
N ILE A 16 -14.35 12.26 -5.37
CA ILE A 16 -14.79 10.92 -5.76
C ILE A 16 -16.21 10.71 -5.27
N GLU A 17 -17.06 10.21 -6.15
CA GLU A 17 -18.44 9.85 -5.81
C GLU A 17 -18.51 8.40 -5.35
N GLY A 18 -19.12 8.17 -4.18
CA GLY A 18 -19.28 6.86 -3.60
C GLY A 18 -19.08 6.89 -2.10
N ASN A 19 -19.08 5.71 -1.50
CA ASN A 19 -18.82 5.56 -0.06
C ASN A 19 -17.33 5.48 0.19
N ILE A 20 -16.80 6.48 0.87
CA ILE A 20 -15.37 6.57 1.19
C ILE A 20 -15.15 6.16 2.64
N ILE A 21 -14.25 5.24 2.87
CA ILE A 21 -13.90 4.72 4.18
C ILE A 21 -12.39 4.84 4.35
N THR A 22 -11.95 5.22 5.53
CA THR A 22 -10.53 5.20 5.89
C THR A 22 -10.35 4.64 7.30
N VAL A 23 -9.12 4.47 7.72
CA VAL A 23 -8.78 3.95 9.03
C VAL A 23 -8.28 5.07 9.94
N PRO A 24 -8.41 4.93 11.29
CA PRO A 24 -7.97 5.96 12.22
C PRO A 24 -6.50 6.37 12.05
N SER A 25 -5.61 5.44 11.74
CA SER A 25 -4.19 5.75 11.55
C SER A 25 -3.92 6.67 10.36
N VAL A 26 -4.72 6.61 9.30
CA VAL A 26 -4.64 7.56 8.19
C VAL A 26 -5.02 8.96 8.65
N VAL A 27 -6.11 9.08 9.40
CA VAL A 27 -6.58 10.37 9.94
C VAL A 27 -5.52 10.99 10.85
N ASP A 28 -4.88 10.18 11.68
CA ASP A 28 -3.84 10.65 12.60
C ASP A 28 -2.61 11.20 11.89
N GLU A 29 -2.32 10.72 10.70
CA GLU A 29 -1.20 11.21 9.88
C GLU A 29 -1.51 12.50 9.13
N ILE A 30 -2.77 12.85 8.96
CA ILE A 30 -3.18 14.08 8.29
C ILE A 30 -3.15 15.24 9.28
N ARG A 31 -2.17 16.14 9.14
CA ARG A 31 -1.93 17.22 10.08
C ARG A 31 -2.28 18.60 9.56
N ASP A 32 -2.27 18.83 8.26
CA ASP A 32 -2.59 20.11 7.66
C ASP A 32 -4.10 20.37 7.64
N GLU A 33 -4.48 21.63 7.87
CA GLU A 33 -5.88 22.02 7.98
C GLU A 33 -6.67 21.80 6.69
N ILE A 34 -6.05 22.03 5.53
CA ILE A 34 -6.69 21.87 4.23
C ILE A 34 -7.12 20.43 4.00
N SER A 35 -6.22 19.48 4.22
CA SER A 35 -6.52 18.05 4.06
C SER A 35 -7.56 17.56 5.05
N ARG A 36 -7.51 18.05 6.30
CA ARG A 36 -8.54 17.75 7.32
C ARG A 36 -9.91 18.27 6.92
N THR A 37 -9.97 19.48 6.38
CA THR A 37 -11.22 20.07 5.89
C THR A 37 -11.79 19.25 4.74
N ILE A 38 -10.93 18.80 3.81
CA ILE A 38 -11.33 17.94 2.70
C ILE A 38 -11.90 16.62 3.22
N LEU A 39 -11.24 16.00 4.19
CA LEU A 39 -11.72 14.78 4.84
C LEU A 39 -13.14 14.94 5.39
N GLU A 40 -13.39 16.04 6.09
CA GLU A 40 -14.71 16.34 6.65
C GLU A 40 -15.77 16.60 5.56
N LEU A 41 -15.40 17.37 4.53
CA LEU A 41 -16.32 17.70 3.43
C LEU A 41 -16.69 16.49 2.57
N MET A 42 -15.83 15.52 2.46
CA MET A 42 -16.09 14.29 1.71
C MET A 42 -16.95 13.28 2.48
N ASN A 43 -17.30 13.59 3.71
CA ASN A 43 -18.17 12.74 4.54
C ASN A 43 -17.62 11.29 4.66
N VAL A 44 -16.36 11.18 4.96
CA VAL A 44 -15.63 9.90 5.03
C VAL A 44 -15.98 9.16 6.32
N ARG A 45 -16.26 7.87 6.22
CA ARG A 45 -16.40 7.00 7.41
C ARG A 45 -15.02 6.55 7.87
N ILE A 46 -14.80 6.60 9.18
CA ILE A 46 -13.54 6.20 9.79
C ILE A 46 -13.81 4.91 10.57
N GLU A 47 -13.20 3.82 10.13
CA GLU A 47 -13.42 2.49 10.71
C GLU A 47 -12.10 1.80 11.04
N PRO A 48 -11.94 1.23 12.24
CA PRO A 48 -10.74 0.51 12.59
C PRO A 48 -10.64 -0.81 11.81
N PRO A 49 -9.41 -1.28 11.52
CA PRO A 49 -9.23 -2.58 10.86
C PRO A 49 -9.46 -3.74 11.83
N LEU A 50 -9.78 -4.90 11.27
CA LEU A 50 -9.90 -6.15 12.05
C LEU A 50 -8.51 -6.76 12.28
N GLN A 51 -8.23 -7.18 13.52
CA GLN A 51 -6.94 -7.76 13.89
C GLN A 51 -6.58 -9.01 13.09
N SER A 52 -7.56 -9.86 12.81
CA SER A 52 -7.35 -11.05 11.98
C SER A 52 -6.87 -10.71 10.58
N LEU A 53 -7.39 -9.65 10.00
CA LEU A 53 -6.99 -9.19 8.67
C LEU A 53 -5.65 -8.48 8.67
N ILE A 54 -5.31 -7.77 9.74
CA ILE A 54 -3.97 -7.19 9.91
C ILE A 54 -2.93 -8.31 9.85
N ARG A 55 -3.16 -9.43 10.53
CA ARG A 55 -2.25 -10.58 10.49
C ARG A 55 -2.14 -11.20 9.10
N GLU A 56 -3.26 -11.34 8.43
CA GLU A 56 -3.30 -11.88 7.06
C GLU A 56 -2.51 -11.00 6.09
N VAL A 57 -2.74 -9.69 6.12
CA VAL A 57 -2.01 -8.73 5.28
C VAL A 57 -0.52 -8.75 5.58
N THR A 58 -0.14 -8.78 6.86
CA THR A 58 1.27 -8.83 7.26
C THR A 58 1.96 -10.07 6.69
N THR A 59 1.30 -11.22 6.72
CA THR A 59 1.82 -12.47 6.16
C THR A 59 2.01 -12.35 4.65
N GLN A 60 1.03 -11.79 3.94
CA GLN A 60 1.09 -11.62 2.49
C GLN A 60 2.14 -10.58 2.07
N ALA A 61 2.31 -9.52 2.84
CA ALA A 61 3.35 -8.52 2.59
C ALA A 61 4.76 -9.13 2.66
N ARG A 62 4.98 -10.08 3.56
CA ARG A 62 6.23 -10.83 3.63
C ARG A 62 6.44 -11.69 2.39
N ALA A 63 5.38 -12.29 1.85
CA ALA A 63 5.45 -13.12 0.65
C ALA A 63 5.86 -12.32 -0.58
N THR A 64 5.42 -11.06 -0.71
CA THR A 64 5.82 -10.16 -1.80
C THR A 64 7.11 -9.41 -1.50
N ARG A 65 7.67 -9.56 -0.31
CA ARG A 65 8.87 -8.86 0.17
C ARG A 65 8.68 -7.35 0.32
N ASP A 66 7.44 -6.88 0.46
CA ASP A 66 7.11 -5.47 0.66
C ASP A 66 7.02 -5.07 2.13
N SER A 67 7.18 -6.01 3.07
CA SER A 67 6.96 -5.77 4.49
C SER A 67 7.81 -4.63 5.07
N GLU A 68 9.01 -4.41 4.55
CA GLU A 68 9.90 -3.32 4.98
C GLU A 68 9.45 -1.95 4.46
N GLU A 69 8.68 -1.94 3.38
CA GLU A 69 8.19 -0.72 2.72
C GLU A 69 6.83 -0.26 3.27
N LEU A 70 6.13 -1.14 3.98
CA LEU A 70 4.80 -0.88 4.49
C LEU A 70 4.84 -0.39 5.94
N SER A 71 4.21 0.77 6.20
CA SER A 71 3.99 1.25 7.55
C SER A 71 2.82 0.52 8.21
N LYS A 72 2.65 0.71 9.51
CA LYS A 72 1.47 0.21 10.23
C LYS A 72 0.18 0.75 9.60
N THR A 73 0.17 2.02 9.24
CA THR A 73 -0.97 2.67 8.58
C THR A 73 -1.31 1.99 7.26
N ASP A 74 -0.29 1.65 6.46
CA ASP A 74 -0.48 0.94 5.18
C ASP A 74 -1.11 -0.44 5.40
N ILE A 75 -0.67 -1.15 6.42
CA ILE A 75 -1.22 -2.47 6.77
C ILE A 75 -2.67 -2.35 7.24
N ASP A 76 -2.97 -1.36 8.08
CA ASP A 76 -4.34 -1.09 8.53
C ASP A 76 -5.27 -0.81 7.35
N LEU A 77 -4.80 -0.02 6.40
CA LEU A 77 -5.54 0.34 5.20
C LEU A 77 -5.80 -0.88 4.30
N LEU A 78 -4.78 -1.69 4.09
CA LEU A 78 -4.91 -2.94 3.31
C LEU A 78 -5.86 -3.93 3.98
N ALA A 79 -5.82 -4.04 5.31
CA ALA A 79 -6.73 -4.89 6.06
C ALA A 79 -8.17 -4.43 5.90
N LYS A 80 -8.43 -3.13 5.96
CA LYS A 80 -9.77 -2.57 5.75
C LYS A 80 -10.25 -2.81 4.31
N ALA A 81 -9.39 -2.63 3.33
CA ALA A 81 -9.71 -2.90 1.93
C ALA A 81 -10.03 -4.39 1.70
N LEU A 82 -9.28 -5.29 2.31
CA LEU A 82 -9.52 -6.73 2.21
C LEU A 82 -10.87 -7.12 2.82
N GLU A 83 -11.23 -6.52 3.97
CA GLU A 83 -12.53 -6.74 4.60
C GLU A 83 -13.69 -6.46 3.64
N TYR A 84 -13.67 -5.29 3.02
CA TYR A 84 -14.75 -4.87 2.13
C TYR A 84 -14.71 -5.58 0.78
N THR A 85 -13.54 -5.85 0.23
CA THR A 85 -13.38 -6.54 -1.06
C THR A 85 -14.05 -7.91 -1.07
N ARG A 86 -14.09 -8.60 0.06
CA ARG A 86 -14.72 -9.93 0.18
C ARG A 86 -16.25 -9.90 0.08
N ASN A 87 -16.87 -8.76 0.35
CA ASN A 87 -18.33 -8.65 0.44
C ASN A 87 -18.93 -7.67 -0.58
N GLU A 88 -18.18 -6.69 -1.02
CA GLU A 88 -18.68 -5.62 -1.87
C GLU A 88 -17.65 -5.23 -2.93
N GLU A 89 -18.10 -4.58 -3.99
CA GLU A 89 -17.20 -4.02 -4.98
C GLU A 89 -16.43 -2.85 -4.35
N THR A 90 -15.11 -3.00 -4.28
CA THR A 90 -14.25 -2.11 -3.51
C THR A 90 -13.00 -1.76 -4.31
N LYS A 91 -12.55 -0.51 -4.18
CA LYS A 91 -11.26 -0.06 -4.71
C LYS A 91 -10.46 0.60 -3.59
N LEU A 92 -9.17 0.27 -3.54
CA LEU A 92 -8.22 0.93 -2.66
C LEU A 92 -7.60 2.11 -3.41
N ILE A 93 -7.68 3.29 -2.81
CA ILE A 93 -7.11 4.51 -3.39
C ILE A 93 -5.78 4.78 -2.71
N SER A 94 -4.68 4.62 -3.42
CA SER A 94 -3.34 4.90 -2.94
C SER A 94 -2.39 5.14 -4.11
N ASP A 95 -1.44 6.07 -3.92
CA ASP A 95 -0.36 6.33 -4.86
C ASP A 95 0.95 5.61 -4.48
N ASP A 96 0.98 4.93 -3.34
CA ASP A 96 2.15 4.19 -2.86
C ASP A 96 2.28 2.85 -3.60
N TYR A 97 3.39 2.63 -4.28
CA TYR A 97 3.60 1.40 -5.06
C TYR A 97 3.68 0.14 -4.19
N ALA A 98 4.25 0.21 -3.00
CA ALA A 98 4.30 -0.95 -2.10
C ALA A 98 2.89 -1.35 -1.66
N VAL A 99 2.04 -0.37 -1.35
CA VAL A 99 0.62 -0.60 -1.02
C VAL A 99 -0.12 -1.20 -2.22
N GLN A 100 0.03 -0.63 -3.40
CA GLN A 100 -0.62 -1.12 -4.62
C GLN A 100 -0.18 -2.55 -4.95
N ASN A 101 1.11 -2.83 -4.85
CA ASN A 101 1.67 -4.16 -5.13
C ASN A 101 1.09 -5.22 -4.19
N THR A 102 1.07 -4.95 -2.90
CA THR A 102 0.49 -5.86 -1.91
C THR A 102 -1.01 -6.02 -2.13
N ALA A 103 -1.73 -4.94 -2.43
CA ALA A 103 -3.15 -4.97 -2.71
C ALA A 103 -3.48 -5.88 -3.89
N ILE A 104 -2.75 -5.75 -4.98
CA ILE A 104 -2.93 -6.61 -6.17
C ILE A 104 -2.71 -8.08 -5.80
N HIS A 105 -1.67 -8.38 -5.02
CA HIS A 105 -1.40 -9.74 -4.55
C HIS A 105 -2.56 -10.30 -3.71
N LEU A 106 -3.23 -9.46 -2.94
CA LEU A 106 -4.39 -9.84 -2.12
C LEU A 106 -5.70 -9.90 -2.92
N GLY A 107 -5.69 -9.58 -4.19
CA GLY A 107 -6.90 -9.52 -5.02
C GLY A 107 -7.73 -8.25 -4.83
N ILE A 108 -7.14 -7.22 -4.26
CA ILE A 108 -7.78 -5.92 -4.05
C ILE A 108 -7.57 -5.04 -5.30
N LYS A 109 -8.63 -4.46 -5.81
CA LYS A 109 -8.55 -3.50 -6.91
C LYS A 109 -7.99 -2.17 -6.40
N VAL A 110 -7.08 -1.59 -7.15
CA VAL A 110 -6.44 -0.32 -6.79
C VAL A 110 -6.78 0.79 -7.77
N MET A 111 -6.83 2.02 -7.26
CA MET A 111 -7.03 3.22 -8.05
C MET A 111 -6.06 4.29 -7.57
N PRO A 112 -5.10 4.73 -8.40
CA PRO A 112 -4.22 5.84 -8.03
C PRO A 112 -4.93 7.17 -8.14
N VAL A 113 -4.48 8.16 -7.41
CA VAL A 113 -4.98 9.54 -7.49
C VAL A 113 -4.17 10.33 -8.53
N GLY A 114 -2.83 10.29 -8.42
CA GLY A 114 -1.93 11.05 -9.27
C GLY A 114 -0.85 10.23 -9.96
N GLN A 115 -0.72 8.93 -9.64
CA GLN A 115 0.28 8.05 -10.22
C GLN A 115 -0.34 6.99 -11.13
N LYS A 116 0.50 6.42 -11.99
CA LYS A 116 0.09 5.32 -12.87
C LYS A 116 -0.09 4.05 -12.04
N LYS A 117 -1.19 3.34 -12.27
CA LYS A 117 -1.52 2.09 -11.59
C LYS A 117 -0.51 0.99 -11.91
N ILE A 118 -0.10 0.23 -10.89
CA ILE A 118 0.67 -1.00 -11.05
C ILE A 118 -0.27 -2.08 -11.59
N ARG A 119 0.14 -2.77 -12.66
CA ARG A 119 -0.67 -3.83 -13.29
C ARG A 119 -0.41 -5.21 -12.69
N ASP A 120 0.85 -5.48 -12.36
CA ASP A 120 1.29 -6.80 -11.90
C ASP A 120 1.95 -6.70 -10.53
N VAL A 121 1.94 -7.81 -9.79
CA VAL A 121 2.65 -7.90 -8.52
C VAL A 121 4.15 -7.76 -8.75
N LEU A 122 4.79 -6.87 -8.01
CA LEU A 122 6.23 -6.67 -8.04
C LEU A 122 6.90 -7.52 -6.97
N LEU A 123 7.88 -8.30 -7.38
CA LEU A 123 8.78 -9.00 -6.46
C LEU A 123 10.13 -8.30 -6.47
N TRP A 124 10.70 -8.14 -5.29
CA TRP A 124 11.97 -7.46 -5.12
C TRP A 124 13.08 -8.47 -4.87
N GLU A 125 14.23 -8.21 -5.46
CA GLU A 125 15.45 -8.97 -5.24
C GLU A 125 16.63 -8.02 -5.12
N LYS A 126 17.77 -8.54 -4.68
CA LYS A 126 19.01 -7.78 -4.58
C LYS A 126 19.90 -8.07 -5.79
N PHE A 127 20.59 -7.04 -6.25
CA PHE A 127 21.45 -7.10 -7.42
C PHE A 127 22.83 -6.53 -7.10
N CYS A 128 23.87 -7.26 -7.50
CA CYS A 128 25.25 -6.78 -7.39
C CYS A 128 25.69 -6.09 -8.68
N ILE A 129 26.00 -4.81 -8.60
CA ILE A 129 26.47 -4.04 -9.76
C ILE A 129 27.90 -4.41 -10.17
N GLY A 130 28.69 -5.00 -9.25
CA GLY A 130 30.04 -5.45 -9.51
C GLY A 130 30.09 -6.75 -10.34
N CYS A 131 29.55 -7.83 -9.80
CA CYS A 131 29.56 -9.13 -10.48
C CYS A 131 28.28 -9.46 -11.26
N LYS A 132 27.27 -8.60 -11.19
CA LYS A 132 25.97 -8.71 -11.89
C LYS A 132 25.14 -9.92 -11.51
N ARG A 133 25.38 -10.49 -10.33
CA ARG A 133 24.59 -11.60 -9.79
C ARG A 133 23.37 -11.09 -9.03
N ARG A 134 22.35 -11.93 -8.92
CA ARG A 134 21.12 -11.63 -8.19
C ARG A 134 21.00 -12.49 -6.97
N PHE A 135 20.49 -11.92 -5.88
CA PHE A 135 20.32 -12.58 -4.60
C PHE A 135 18.95 -12.29 -4.04
N PRO A 136 18.33 -13.24 -3.30
CA PRO A 136 17.01 -12.99 -2.72
C PRO A 136 17.04 -11.96 -1.59
N LYS A 137 18.16 -11.86 -0.87
CA LYS A 137 18.34 -10.95 0.27
C LYS A 137 19.82 -10.68 0.52
N GLY A 138 20.10 -9.75 1.42
CA GLY A 138 21.45 -9.41 1.85
C GLY A 138 21.76 -7.94 1.63
N GLU A 139 22.78 -7.45 2.31
CA GLU A 139 23.26 -6.08 2.17
C GLU A 139 24.48 -6.00 1.26
N ASP A 140 25.36 -6.97 1.37
CA ASP A 140 26.60 -7.04 0.58
C ASP A 140 26.66 -8.33 -0.24
N CYS A 141 27.29 -8.24 -1.39
CA CYS A 141 27.50 -9.41 -2.26
C CYS A 141 28.40 -10.42 -1.57
N PRO A 142 27.98 -11.70 -1.41
CA PRO A 142 28.81 -12.73 -0.81
C PRO A 142 30.02 -13.13 -1.67
N VAL A 143 30.02 -12.74 -2.94
CA VAL A 143 31.08 -13.09 -3.90
C VAL A 143 32.14 -12.01 -3.99
N CYS A 144 31.77 -10.75 -4.17
CA CYS A 144 32.70 -9.65 -4.39
C CYS A 144 32.68 -8.54 -3.31
N GLY A 145 31.77 -8.62 -2.33
CA GLY A 145 31.67 -7.66 -1.25
C GLY A 145 31.05 -6.32 -1.60
N THR A 146 30.62 -6.12 -2.85
CA THR A 146 29.97 -4.87 -3.27
C THR A 146 28.59 -4.75 -2.63
N PRO A 147 28.18 -3.57 -2.15
CA PRO A 147 26.83 -3.35 -1.64
C PRO A 147 25.76 -3.72 -2.68
N LEU A 148 24.77 -4.48 -2.26
CA LEU A 148 23.68 -4.90 -3.12
C LEU A 148 22.63 -3.82 -3.26
N LYS A 149 22.05 -3.70 -4.46
CA LYS A 149 20.94 -2.78 -4.73
C LYS A 149 19.64 -3.55 -4.84
N LYS A 150 18.57 -2.96 -4.31
CA LYS A 150 17.22 -3.49 -4.46
C LYS A 150 16.77 -3.26 -5.90
N MET A 151 16.24 -4.28 -6.55
CA MET A 151 15.70 -4.16 -7.89
C MET A 151 14.44 -5.01 -8.06
N ARG A 152 13.64 -4.64 -9.04
CA ARG A 152 12.43 -5.37 -9.39
C ARG A 152 12.81 -6.70 -10.06
N LYS A 153 12.22 -7.77 -9.57
CA LYS A 153 12.36 -9.09 -10.19
C LYS A 153 11.50 -9.14 -11.45
N LYS A 154 12.11 -9.50 -12.54
CA LYS A 154 11.42 -9.68 -13.82
C LYS A 154 10.76 -11.05 -13.89
#